data_3273277d0fd1469f2f427f6b97e9c55c
#
_entry.id   3273277d0fd1469f2f427f6b97e9c55c
#
_cell.length_a   1.000
_cell.length_b   1.000
_cell.length_c   1.000
_cell.angle_alpha   90.00
_cell.angle_beta   90.00
_cell.angle_gamma   90.00
#
_symmetry.space_group_name_H-M   'P 1'
#
loop_
_entity.id
_entity.type
_entity.pdbx_description
1 polymer ?
#
loop_
_entity_poly.entity_id
_entity_poly.type
_entity_poly.pdbx_seq_one_letter_code
_entity_poly.pdbx_strand_id
1 'polypeptide(L)'
;MKQLSAGWSLLLACCAVAVRADHPTPQVLVPGGPLHAIEGMAFGPDGQLYGTSVYDRRIYRIDPRSGAVTYAVPAPFGEADDVAFGPPGSPAAGIMAWTAQRSGELRIRRPDGSLEVALPNVPRVNPVAFDDRGRLFVAQSRAGDDALWEVDITGSRTPRVVTRGQGPLNGFDFGADGMLYAPAFGTDRLVAINPDTGVHRVVAQGLGSPAAVKVDRRDGSLVSIDYLRGELWRTDLRSQRNTLLGRFDDVIDNLTLGPDGLIYLPSVADSRVLVFDPQTGRSRRLVDGHFSVALGAVLTQHAGREAMLVADPFGYRFVDLHSGVVTRPPWVGGRGMSSAIAASDTLIAFSYSGAARVRVIDRRTDALVMEFTDIDAPRGLLITDDGSIIVADAKSGRLLRLRKNRRSTVAKDLARPVALLADTTDSVLVSEYGRGALTRVNLRDGSRQIIATDFESPSALARLPDGRIAVIEQTQRRLVLFDPRDGSRRIIATQLPTSLAALPFSADTTTGLVATRDGRLYITCAENNSILRIDP
;
A
#
# COMPACT_ATOMS: atom_id res chain seq x y z
N MET A 1 -1.29 -84.22 13.87
CA MET A 1 -1.32 -83.38 15.08
C MET A 1 -0.75 -81.98 14.72
N LYS A 2 -1.61 -81.04 14.45
CA LYS A 2 -1.25 -79.64 14.21
C LYS A 2 -2.14 -78.80 15.09
N GLN A 3 -1.56 -78.11 16.07
CA GLN A 3 -2.25 -77.15 16.90
C GLN A 3 -2.29 -75.77 16.18
N LEU A 4 -3.49 -75.21 16.07
CA LEU A 4 -3.76 -73.84 15.64
C LEU A 4 -3.76 -72.94 16.87
N SER A 5 -2.87 -71.95 16.88
CA SER A 5 -2.89 -70.83 17.85
C SER A 5 -3.60 -69.65 17.22
N ALA A 6 -4.75 -69.31 17.77
CA ALA A 6 -5.48 -68.11 17.40
C ALA A 6 -4.91 -66.88 18.17
N GLY A 7 -4.31 -65.93 17.44
CA GLY A 7 -3.91 -64.63 17.99
C GLY A 7 -5.05 -63.62 17.90
N TRP A 8 -5.49 -63.11 19.03
CA TRP A 8 -6.45 -62.02 19.13
C TRP A 8 -5.68 -60.69 19.08
N SER A 9 -5.83 -59.94 17.98
CA SER A 9 -5.36 -58.55 17.88
C SER A 9 -6.46 -57.63 18.39
N LEU A 10 -6.24 -57.00 19.55
CA LEU A 10 -7.06 -55.88 20.03
C LEU A 10 -6.71 -54.62 19.21
N LEU A 11 -7.62 -54.19 18.36
CA LEU A 11 -7.59 -52.84 17.79
C LEU A 11 -8.11 -51.84 18.85
N LEU A 12 -7.20 -51.06 19.47
CA LEU A 12 -7.55 -49.86 20.19
C LEU A 12 -7.89 -48.76 19.19
N ALA A 13 -9.16 -48.49 18.97
CA ALA A 13 -9.63 -47.29 18.29
C ALA A 13 -9.49 -46.08 19.23
N CYS A 14 -8.41 -45.31 19.09
CA CYS A 14 -8.32 -43.97 19.68
C CYS A 14 -9.30 -43.07 18.96
N CYS A 15 -10.51 -42.89 19.52
CA CYS A 15 -11.37 -41.77 19.17
C CYS A 15 -10.71 -40.47 19.64
N ALA A 16 -9.96 -39.82 18.77
CA ALA A 16 -9.58 -38.42 18.97
C ALA A 16 -10.86 -37.58 18.85
N VAL A 17 -11.48 -37.25 19.98
CA VAL A 17 -12.50 -36.21 20.04
C VAL A 17 -11.78 -34.91 19.77
N ALA A 18 -11.84 -34.43 18.53
CA ALA A 18 -11.46 -33.08 18.18
C ALA A 18 -12.47 -32.16 18.87
N VAL A 19 -12.10 -31.62 20.03
CA VAL A 19 -12.81 -30.49 20.63
C VAL A 19 -12.64 -29.34 19.64
N ARG A 20 -13.63 -29.13 18.78
CA ARG A 20 -13.77 -27.87 18.05
C ARG A 20 -14.01 -26.81 19.13
N ALA A 21 -13.00 -26.02 19.43
CA ALA A 21 -13.23 -24.77 20.13
C ALA A 21 -14.19 -23.95 19.26
N ASP A 22 -15.41 -23.72 19.76
CA ASP A 22 -16.38 -22.83 19.12
C ASP A 22 -15.83 -21.40 19.16
N HIS A 23 -15.02 -21.06 18.17
CA HIS A 23 -14.59 -19.67 17.96
C HIS A 23 -15.65 -18.96 17.14
N PRO A 24 -16.02 -17.71 17.50
CA PRO A 24 -16.90 -16.91 16.66
C PRO A 24 -16.32 -16.83 15.24
N THR A 25 -17.16 -17.11 14.23
CA THR A 25 -16.72 -17.02 12.84
C THR A 25 -16.59 -15.55 12.43
N PRO A 26 -15.41 -15.08 12.01
CA PRO A 26 -15.25 -13.73 11.51
C PRO A 26 -16.17 -13.48 10.30
N GLN A 27 -16.90 -12.37 10.33
CA GLN A 27 -17.75 -11.92 9.22
C GLN A 27 -17.02 -10.86 8.43
N VAL A 28 -17.13 -10.90 7.09
CA VAL A 28 -16.56 -9.88 6.22
C VAL A 28 -17.51 -8.68 6.19
N LEU A 29 -17.06 -7.54 6.74
CA LEU A 29 -17.78 -6.27 6.65
C LEU A 29 -17.47 -5.54 5.35
N VAL A 30 -16.17 -5.42 5.02
CA VAL A 30 -15.71 -4.87 3.74
C VAL A 30 -14.98 -5.98 3.00
N PRO A 31 -15.44 -6.33 1.80
CA PRO A 31 -14.74 -7.31 0.98
C PRO A 31 -13.31 -6.87 0.69
N GLY A 32 -12.38 -7.79 0.73
CA GLY A 32 -11.02 -7.56 0.31
C GLY A 32 -10.87 -7.52 -1.21
N GLY A 33 -9.67 -7.17 -1.66
CA GLY A 33 -9.26 -7.20 -3.06
C GLY A 33 -7.93 -7.91 -3.25
N PRO A 34 -7.66 -8.43 -4.44
CA PRO A 34 -6.41 -9.16 -4.73
C PRO A 34 -5.21 -8.23 -4.95
N LEU A 35 -5.43 -6.93 -5.08
CA LEU A 35 -4.42 -5.93 -5.41
C LEU A 35 -4.06 -5.08 -4.18
N HIS A 36 -2.82 -4.58 -4.17
CA HIS A 36 -2.33 -3.63 -3.17
C HIS A 36 -1.57 -2.51 -3.88
N ALA A 37 -2.09 -1.27 -3.80
CA ALA A 37 -1.46 -0.09 -4.38
C ALA A 37 -0.92 -0.36 -5.79
N ILE A 38 -1.79 -0.73 -6.72
CA ILE A 38 -1.39 -1.01 -8.11
C ILE A 38 -0.97 0.31 -8.80
N GLU A 39 0.24 0.32 -9.39
CA GLU A 39 0.89 1.50 -9.95
C GLU A 39 1.03 1.39 -11.48
N GLY A 40 2.14 0.87 -12.00
CA GLY A 40 2.37 0.70 -13.42
C GLY A 40 1.54 -0.41 -14.07
N MET A 41 1.29 -0.27 -15.37
CA MET A 41 0.48 -1.25 -16.09
C MET A 41 0.87 -1.37 -17.57
N ALA A 42 0.94 -2.61 -18.08
CA ALA A 42 1.21 -2.90 -19.48
C ALA A 42 0.53 -4.19 -19.95
N PHE A 43 0.19 -4.27 -21.24
CA PHE A 43 -0.19 -5.53 -21.85
C PHE A 43 1.03 -6.37 -22.20
N GLY A 44 1.02 -7.64 -21.79
CA GLY A 44 2.02 -8.62 -22.18
C GLY A 44 1.76 -9.22 -23.58
N PRO A 45 2.75 -9.90 -24.15
CA PRO A 45 2.64 -10.55 -25.45
C PRO A 45 1.60 -11.68 -25.48
N ASP A 46 1.19 -12.17 -24.30
CA ASP A 46 0.13 -13.17 -24.10
C ASP A 46 -1.29 -12.56 -24.04
N GLY A 47 -1.41 -11.24 -24.29
CA GLY A 47 -2.67 -10.53 -24.22
C GLY A 47 -3.24 -10.32 -22.83
N GLN A 48 -2.48 -10.67 -21.79
CA GLN A 48 -2.85 -10.40 -20.41
C GLN A 48 -2.37 -9.02 -19.98
N LEU A 49 -3.04 -8.46 -18.99
CA LEU A 49 -2.67 -7.20 -18.38
C LEU A 49 -1.73 -7.47 -17.19
N TYR A 50 -0.62 -6.76 -17.13
CA TYR A 50 0.33 -6.85 -16.04
C TYR A 50 0.28 -5.56 -15.24
N GLY A 51 0.16 -5.68 -13.92
CA GLY A 51 0.13 -4.56 -13.00
C GLY A 51 1.22 -4.68 -11.96
N THR A 52 1.78 -3.57 -11.52
CA THR A 52 2.90 -3.52 -10.58
C THR A 52 2.48 -3.04 -9.21
N SER A 53 3.25 -3.40 -8.19
CA SER A 53 3.10 -2.85 -6.85
C SER A 53 4.43 -2.80 -6.11
N VAL A 54 4.84 -1.59 -5.74
CA VAL A 54 5.97 -1.35 -4.84
C VAL A 54 5.64 -1.83 -3.42
N TYR A 55 4.37 -1.75 -3.01
CA TYR A 55 3.91 -2.10 -1.67
C TYR A 55 3.81 -3.60 -1.44
N ASP A 56 3.16 -4.31 -2.35
CA ASP A 56 3.01 -5.77 -2.27
C ASP A 56 4.25 -6.52 -2.78
N ARG A 57 5.16 -5.80 -3.47
CA ARG A 57 6.40 -6.33 -4.04
C ARG A 57 6.16 -7.49 -5.01
N ARG A 58 5.04 -7.39 -5.76
CA ARG A 58 4.60 -8.37 -6.76
C ARG A 58 4.35 -7.70 -8.10
N ILE A 59 4.41 -8.50 -9.16
CA ILE A 59 3.82 -8.15 -10.44
C ILE A 59 2.63 -9.07 -10.64
N TYR A 60 1.45 -8.45 -10.77
CA TYR A 60 0.19 -9.12 -11.02
C TYR A 60 0.05 -9.46 -12.49
N ARG A 61 -0.65 -10.54 -12.80
CA ARG A 61 -1.15 -10.90 -14.11
C ARG A 61 -2.66 -10.94 -14.04
N ILE A 62 -3.33 -10.10 -14.81
CA ILE A 62 -4.77 -9.82 -14.73
C ILE A 62 -5.39 -10.20 -16.08
N ASP A 63 -6.44 -10.99 -16.06
CA ASP A 63 -7.24 -11.26 -17.24
C ASP A 63 -8.08 -10.01 -17.60
N PRO A 64 -7.91 -9.41 -18.79
CA PRO A 64 -8.57 -8.14 -19.12
C PRO A 64 -10.08 -8.25 -19.33
N ARG A 65 -10.62 -9.48 -19.43
CA ARG A 65 -12.07 -9.72 -19.61
C ARG A 65 -12.76 -9.96 -18.29
N SER A 66 -12.22 -10.87 -17.47
CA SER A 66 -12.82 -11.30 -16.21
C SER A 66 -12.34 -10.53 -14.97
N GLY A 67 -11.17 -9.88 -15.04
CA GLY A 67 -10.51 -9.27 -13.89
C GLY A 67 -9.85 -10.28 -12.95
N ALA A 68 -9.75 -11.56 -13.34
CA ALA A 68 -9.08 -12.57 -12.52
C ALA A 68 -7.59 -12.24 -12.37
N VAL A 69 -7.10 -12.27 -11.12
CA VAL A 69 -5.73 -11.87 -10.76
C VAL A 69 -4.91 -13.09 -10.35
N THR A 70 -3.72 -13.19 -10.90
CA THR A 70 -2.65 -14.13 -10.51
C THR A 70 -1.32 -13.38 -10.38
N TYR A 71 -0.25 -14.07 -10.01
CA TYR A 71 1.07 -13.43 -9.85
C TYR A 71 1.99 -13.84 -11.01
N ALA A 72 2.54 -12.83 -11.70
CA ALA A 72 3.58 -13.02 -12.71
C ALA A 72 4.98 -13.11 -12.08
N VAL A 73 5.24 -12.26 -11.08
CA VAL A 73 6.46 -12.30 -10.27
C VAL A 73 6.06 -12.20 -8.79
N PRO A 74 6.44 -13.17 -7.95
CA PRO A 74 6.10 -13.17 -6.53
C PRO A 74 6.96 -12.18 -5.73
N ALA A 75 6.48 -11.84 -4.54
CA ALA A 75 7.28 -11.11 -3.55
C ALA A 75 8.47 -11.96 -3.08
N PRO A 76 9.62 -11.34 -2.76
CA PRO A 76 9.88 -9.90 -2.79
C PRO A 76 10.42 -9.41 -4.14
N PHE A 77 10.62 -10.28 -5.10
CA PHE A 77 11.35 -9.97 -6.34
C PHE A 77 10.55 -9.11 -7.32
N GLY A 78 9.22 -9.19 -7.26
CA GLY A 78 8.30 -8.40 -8.08
C GLY A 78 8.05 -6.98 -7.58
N GLU A 79 8.88 -6.45 -6.68
CA GLU A 79 8.85 -5.04 -6.31
C GLU A 79 8.98 -4.18 -7.56
N ALA A 80 7.91 -3.52 -7.97
CA ALA A 80 7.90 -2.79 -9.24
C ALA A 80 7.01 -1.54 -9.16
N ASP A 81 7.50 -0.43 -9.72
CA ASP A 81 6.76 0.79 -9.97
C ASP A 81 6.17 0.74 -11.40
N ASP A 82 6.97 0.44 -12.41
CA ASP A 82 6.54 0.34 -13.80
C ASP A 82 7.02 -0.95 -14.47
N VAL A 83 6.36 -1.38 -15.55
CA VAL A 83 6.64 -2.61 -16.29
C VAL A 83 6.50 -2.39 -17.80
N ALA A 84 7.41 -3.00 -18.56
CA ALA A 84 7.38 -2.98 -20.03
C ALA A 84 7.73 -4.34 -20.63
N PHE A 85 7.28 -4.58 -21.85
CA PHE A 85 7.60 -5.78 -22.62
C PHE A 85 8.36 -5.45 -23.90
N GLY A 86 9.37 -6.24 -24.19
CA GLY A 86 10.10 -6.16 -25.45
C GLY A 86 9.18 -6.42 -26.64
N PRO A 87 9.20 -5.54 -27.67
CA PRO A 87 8.29 -5.64 -28.80
C PRO A 87 8.51 -6.93 -29.61
N PRO A 88 7.44 -7.53 -30.16
CA PRO A 88 7.55 -8.70 -31.02
C PRO A 88 8.46 -8.45 -32.21
N GLY A 89 9.28 -9.43 -32.59
CA GLY A 89 10.20 -9.34 -33.72
C GLY A 89 11.49 -8.55 -33.46
N SER A 90 11.64 -7.94 -32.29
CA SER A 90 12.89 -7.30 -31.85
C SER A 90 13.81 -8.29 -31.12
N PRO A 91 15.09 -7.95 -30.90
CA PRO A 91 16.00 -8.73 -30.06
C PRO A 91 15.54 -8.86 -28.60
N ALA A 92 14.64 -7.99 -28.15
CA ALA A 92 14.06 -8.00 -26.81
C ALA A 92 12.74 -8.79 -26.72
N ALA A 93 12.29 -9.43 -27.79
CA ALA A 93 11.00 -10.14 -27.82
C ALA A 93 10.87 -11.15 -26.67
N GLY A 94 9.77 -11.05 -25.93
CA GLY A 94 9.49 -11.91 -24.76
C GLY A 94 10.20 -11.53 -23.47
N ILE A 95 11.05 -10.50 -23.47
CA ILE A 95 11.64 -9.95 -22.24
C ILE A 95 10.59 -9.07 -21.54
N MET A 96 10.41 -9.27 -20.23
CA MET A 96 9.69 -8.37 -19.35
C MET A 96 10.70 -7.59 -18.50
N ALA A 97 10.63 -6.27 -18.52
CA ALA A 97 11.47 -5.38 -17.71
C ALA A 97 10.61 -4.61 -16.69
N TRP A 98 11.13 -4.38 -15.48
CA TRP A 98 10.44 -3.58 -14.46
C TRP A 98 11.42 -2.83 -13.56
N THR A 99 10.93 -1.74 -12.99
CA THR A 99 11.70 -0.86 -12.11
C THR A 99 11.44 -1.17 -10.65
N ALA A 100 12.43 -1.75 -9.96
CA ALA A 100 12.40 -2.00 -8.54
C ALA A 100 12.80 -0.72 -7.79
N GLN A 101 11.84 0.19 -7.61
CA GLN A 101 12.07 1.58 -7.18
C GLN A 101 12.80 1.69 -5.84
N ARG A 102 12.47 0.84 -4.86
CA ARG A 102 13.06 0.89 -3.52
C ARG A 102 14.45 0.29 -3.47
N SER A 103 14.67 -0.77 -4.24
CA SER A 103 15.99 -1.40 -4.39
C SER A 103 16.90 -0.55 -5.29
N GLY A 104 16.34 0.36 -6.09
CA GLY A 104 17.10 1.14 -7.06
C GLY A 104 17.64 0.29 -8.20
N GLU A 105 16.85 -0.65 -8.72
CA GLU A 105 17.26 -1.63 -9.71
C GLU A 105 16.30 -1.67 -10.90
N LEU A 106 16.86 -1.82 -12.09
CA LEU A 106 16.12 -2.30 -13.26
C LEU A 106 16.28 -3.81 -13.33
N ARG A 107 15.18 -4.53 -13.29
CA ARG A 107 15.14 -6.00 -13.34
C ARG A 107 14.51 -6.47 -14.63
N ILE A 108 14.92 -7.65 -15.10
CA ILE A 108 14.32 -8.28 -16.27
C ILE A 108 14.01 -9.74 -16.00
N ARG A 109 12.99 -10.26 -16.69
CA ARG A 109 12.71 -11.68 -16.85
C ARG A 109 12.84 -12.04 -18.33
N ARG A 110 13.67 -13.02 -18.60
CA ARG A 110 13.86 -13.54 -19.95
C ARG A 110 12.78 -14.56 -20.34
N PRO A 111 12.64 -14.90 -21.64
CA PRO A 111 11.65 -15.87 -22.10
C PRO A 111 11.80 -17.25 -21.46
N ASP A 112 13.00 -17.65 -21.05
CA ASP A 112 13.29 -18.90 -20.34
C ASP A 112 12.87 -18.88 -18.87
N GLY A 113 12.35 -17.74 -18.38
CA GLY A 113 11.92 -17.54 -16.99
C GLY A 113 13.01 -17.04 -16.04
N SER A 114 14.27 -16.94 -16.49
CA SER A 114 15.36 -16.43 -15.66
C SER A 114 15.13 -14.96 -15.27
N LEU A 115 15.51 -14.63 -14.02
CA LEU A 115 15.37 -13.31 -13.43
C LEU A 115 16.75 -12.73 -13.15
N GLU A 116 16.98 -11.48 -13.56
CA GLU A 116 18.27 -10.81 -13.36
C GLU A 116 18.12 -9.30 -13.12
N VAL A 117 19.15 -8.71 -12.53
CA VAL A 117 19.30 -7.25 -12.37
C VAL A 117 20.07 -6.72 -13.57
N ALA A 118 19.38 -6.03 -14.47
CA ALA A 118 19.97 -5.46 -15.68
C ALA A 118 20.74 -4.15 -15.41
N LEU A 119 20.31 -3.37 -14.41
CA LEU A 119 20.99 -2.15 -13.98
C LEU A 119 20.80 -1.96 -12.47
N PRO A 120 21.86 -2.06 -11.66
CA PRO A 120 21.82 -1.76 -10.23
C PRO A 120 22.10 -0.28 -9.94
N ASN A 121 21.81 0.15 -8.70
CA ASN A 121 22.20 1.45 -8.16
C ASN A 121 21.66 2.66 -8.90
N VAL A 122 20.40 2.61 -9.32
CA VAL A 122 19.63 3.74 -9.88
C VAL A 122 18.57 4.18 -8.85
N PRO A 123 18.91 5.05 -7.90
CA PRO A 123 17.98 5.48 -6.87
C PRO A 123 16.74 6.14 -7.49
N ARG A 124 15.54 5.76 -7.02
CA ARG A 124 14.27 6.25 -7.55
C ARG A 124 14.08 5.96 -9.05
N VAL A 125 14.57 4.83 -9.52
CA VAL A 125 14.22 4.31 -10.84
C VAL A 125 12.69 4.15 -10.90
N ASN A 126 12.07 4.71 -11.95
CA ASN A 126 10.61 4.68 -12.05
C ASN A 126 10.15 4.26 -13.46
N PRO A 127 10.07 5.10 -14.49
CA PRO A 127 9.49 4.64 -15.74
C PRO A 127 10.46 3.76 -16.53
N VAL A 128 9.89 2.79 -17.25
CA VAL A 128 10.62 1.90 -18.15
C VAL A 128 9.84 1.69 -19.44
N ALA A 129 10.53 1.69 -20.59
CA ALA A 129 9.94 1.32 -21.88
C ALA A 129 10.97 0.75 -22.84
N PHE A 130 10.50 -0.06 -23.79
CA PHE A 130 11.24 -0.47 -24.97
C PHE A 130 10.85 0.41 -26.16
N ASP A 131 11.82 0.76 -27.01
CA ASP A 131 11.50 1.27 -28.33
C ASP A 131 11.18 0.13 -29.30
N ASP A 132 10.72 0.46 -30.52
CA ASP A 132 10.35 -0.53 -31.55
C ASP A 132 11.54 -1.38 -32.03
N ARG A 133 12.78 -0.96 -31.75
CA ARG A 133 14.01 -1.71 -32.06
C ARG A 133 14.41 -2.67 -30.95
N GLY A 134 13.67 -2.66 -29.80
CA GLY A 134 13.96 -3.47 -28.63
C GLY A 134 15.05 -2.89 -27.72
N ARG A 135 15.40 -1.62 -27.85
CA ARG A 135 16.28 -0.94 -26.91
C ARG A 135 15.50 -0.60 -25.65
N LEU A 136 16.11 -0.80 -24.49
CA LEU A 136 15.48 -0.58 -23.19
C LEU A 136 15.91 0.77 -22.61
N PHE A 137 14.93 1.56 -22.20
CA PHE A 137 15.13 2.86 -21.57
C PHE A 137 14.50 2.91 -20.18
N VAL A 138 15.18 3.58 -19.26
CA VAL A 138 14.74 3.74 -17.88
C VAL A 138 15.11 5.12 -17.37
N ALA A 139 14.25 5.75 -16.56
CA ALA A 139 14.60 7.03 -15.98
C ALA A 139 14.77 6.95 -14.46
N GLN A 140 15.70 7.77 -13.98
CA GLN A 140 15.86 8.12 -12.57
C GLN A 140 15.01 9.36 -12.29
N SER A 141 13.93 9.18 -11.53
CA SER A 141 12.93 10.24 -11.27
C SER A 141 13.21 10.96 -9.96
N ARG A 142 14.33 11.67 -9.90
CA ARG A 142 14.74 12.43 -8.72
C ARG A 142 15.00 13.89 -9.08
N ALA A 143 14.26 14.81 -8.47
CA ALA A 143 14.47 16.24 -8.70
C ALA A 143 15.91 16.66 -8.38
N GLY A 144 16.58 17.31 -9.33
CA GLY A 144 17.97 17.75 -9.25
C GLY A 144 19.03 16.67 -9.47
N ASP A 145 18.61 15.42 -9.70
CA ASP A 145 19.48 14.29 -10.05
C ASP A 145 18.70 13.33 -10.95
N ASP A 146 18.07 13.89 -11.98
CA ASP A 146 17.30 13.15 -12.97
C ASP A 146 18.17 12.74 -14.17
N ALA A 147 17.90 11.55 -14.69
CA ALA A 147 18.59 11.03 -15.87
C ALA A 147 17.70 10.04 -16.63
N LEU A 148 17.80 10.07 -17.95
CA LEU A 148 17.29 9.03 -18.84
C LEU A 148 18.47 8.15 -19.30
N TRP A 149 18.32 6.84 -19.15
CA TRP A 149 19.34 5.84 -19.48
C TRP A 149 18.86 4.93 -20.59
N GLU A 150 19.74 4.57 -21.52
CA GLU A 150 19.62 3.40 -22.39
C GLU A 150 20.42 2.25 -21.76
N VAL A 151 19.78 1.09 -21.61
CA VAL A 151 20.37 -0.08 -20.96
C VAL A 151 20.48 -1.22 -21.96
N ASP A 152 21.69 -1.74 -22.11
CA ASP A 152 21.91 -2.92 -22.94
C ASP A 152 21.49 -4.20 -22.21
N ILE A 153 20.41 -4.80 -22.66
CA ILE A 153 19.86 -6.04 -22.08
C ILE A 153 20.73 -7.28 -22.31
N THR A 154 21.75 -7.20 -23.16
CA THR A 154 22.73 -8.27 -23.36
C THR A 154 23.85 -8.23 -22.33
N GLY A 155 24.01 -7.10 -21.63
CA GLY A 155 25.10 -6.85 -20.69
C GLY A 155 26.47 -6.66 -21.33
N SER A 156 26.54 -6.57 -22.66
CA SER A 156 27.81 -6.44 -23.39
C SER A 156 28.35 -5.00 -23.44
N ARG A 157 27.49 -4.01 -23.18
CA ARG A 157 27.84 -2.59 -23.18
C ARG A 157 27.42 -1.93 -21.87
N THR A 158 28.19 -0.93 -21.44
CA THR A 158 27.81 -0.07 -20.30
C THR A 158 26.56 0.74 -20.62
N PRO A 159 25.66 0.95 -19.63
CA PRO A 159 24.50 1.82 -19.80
C PRO A 159 24.90 3.22 -20.22
N ARG A 160 24.15 3.80 -21.17
CA ARG A 160 24.39 5.13 -21.71
C ARG A 160 23.41 6.13 -21.12
N VAL A 161 23.91 7.25 -20.58
CA VAL A 161 23.05 8.38 -20.25
C VAL A 161 22.62 9.06 -21.56
N VAL A 162 21.32 9.14 -21.80
CA VAL A 162 20.73 9.82 -22.97
C VAL A 162 20.67 11.33 -22.72
N THR A 163 20.12 11.73 -21.56
CA THR A 163 20.00 13.15 -21.18
C THR A 163 19.86 13.28 -19.66
N ARG A 164 20.12 14.52 -19.16
CA ARG A 164 19.95 14.92 -17.77
C ARG A 164 19.30 16.30 -17.69
N GLY A 165 18.72 16.67 -16.54
CA GLY A 165 18.23 18.02 -16.28
C GLY A 165 16.93 18.39 -16.98
N GLN A 166 16.18 17.43 -17.51
CA GLN A 166 14.85 17.65 -18.10
C GLN A 166 13.72 17.62 -17.05
N GLY A 167 14.05 17.39 -15.79
CA GLY A 167 13.13 17.14 -14.69
C GLY A 167 12.81 15.65 -14.51
N PRO A 168 12.20 15.28 -13.40
CA PRO A 168 11.80 13.90 -13.14
C PRO A 168 10.82 13.43 -14.22
N LEU A 169 11.20 12.42 -14.98
CA LEU A 169 10.28 11.76 -15.93
C LEU A 169 9.45 10.71 -15.17
N ASN A 170 8.21 10.53 -15.59
CA ASN A 170 7.36 9.45 -15.11
C ASN A 170 6.68 8.78 -16.30
N GLY A 171 5.96 7.71 -16.14
CA GLY A 171 5.22 6.90 -17.08
C GLY A 171 5.34 7.29 -18.57
N PHE A 172 6.43 6.93 -19.25
CA PHE A 172 6.69 7.34 -20.65
C PHE A 172 6.37 6.23 -21.66
N ASP A 173 6.37 6.60 -22.94
CA ASP A 173 6.18 5.68 -24.06
C ASP A 173 6.88 6.17 -25.35
N PHE A 174 7.10 5.26 -26.31
CA PHE A 174 7.69 5.57 -27.60
C PHE A 174 6.63 5.73 -28.70
N GLY A 175 6.78 6.78 -29.49
CA GLY A 175 6.02 6.97 -30.71
C GLY A 175 6.59 6.18 -31.88
N ALA A 176 5.77 5.97 -32.94
CA ALA A 176 6.20 5.38 -34.19
C ALA A 176 7.28 6.22 -34.96
N ASP A 177 7.40 7.49 -34.56
CA ASP A 177 8.47 8.40 -35.04
C ASP A 177 9.82 8.16 -34.34
N GLY A 178 9.86 7.22 -33.38
CA GLY A 178 11.05 6.88 -32.60
C GLY A 178 11.35 7.87 -31.45
N MET A 179 10.50 8.87 -31.22
CA MET A 179 10.64 9.79 -30.10
C MET A 179 10.09 9.16 -28.82
N LEU A 180 10.75 9.43 -27.69
CA LEU A 180 10.23 9.12 -26.36
C LEU A 180 9.37 10.28 -25.90
N TYR A 181 8.11 10.00 -25.53
CA TYR A 181 7.18 10.96 -24.97
C TYR A 181 7.04 10.71 -23.46
N ALA A 182 7.21 11.76 -22.66
CA ALA A 182 7.22 11.66 -21.21
C ALA A 182 6.52 12.85 -20.55
N PRO A 183 5.85 12.67 -19.41
CA PRO A 183 5.50 13.77 -18.53
C PRO A 183 6.77 14.25 -17.81
N ALA A 184 6.96 15.57 -17.73
CA ALA A 184 7.90 16.18 -16.78
C ALA A 184 7.17 16.30 -15.42
N PHE A 185 7.27 15.25 -14.59
CA PHE A 185 6.48 15.10 -13.37
C PHE A 185 6.62 16.29 -12.41
N GLY A 186 5.51 16.72 -11.84
CA GLY A 186 5.44 17.93 -11.01
C GLY A 186 5.35 19.23 -11.81
N THR A 187 5.25 19.12 -13.15
CA THR A 187 4.94 20.23 -14.05
C THR A 187 3.66 19.93 -14.83
N ASP A 188 3.15 20.91 -15.58
CA ASP A 188 1.97 20.75 -16.44
C ASP A 188 2.27 20.27 -17.86
N ARG A 189 3.47 19.65 -18.11
CA ARG A 189 4.04 19.48 -19.46
C ARG A 189 4.26 18.03 -19.83
N LEU A 190 4.11 17.79 -21.15
CA LEU A 190 4.68 16.63 -21.83
C LEU A 190 5.86 17.06 -22.70
N VAL A 191 6.90 16.24 -22.70
CA VAL A 191 8.11 16.45 -23.51
C VAL A 191 8.29 15.30 -24.50
N ALA A 192 8.85 15.59 -25.67
CA ALA A 192 9.40 14.61 -26.60
C ALA A 192 10.92 14.66 -26.54
N ILE A 193 11.55 13.50 -26.38
CA ILE A 193 13.01 13.34 -26.28
C ILE A 193 13.48 12.46 -27.44
N ASN A 194 14.50 12.92 -28.17
CA ASN A 194 15.19 12.08 -29.15
C ASN A 194 16.11 11.10 -28.37
N PRO A 195 15.90 9.78 -28.44
CA PRO A 195 16.65 8.82 -27.64
C PRO A 195 18.12 8.66 -28.09
N ASP A 196 18.45 9.07 -29.31
CA ASP A 196 19.81 8.96 -29.84
C ASP A 196 20.67 10.18 -29.45
N THR A 197 20.09 11.39 -29.46
CA THR A 197 20.81 12.66 -29.24
C THR A 197 20.55 13.27 -27.83
N GLY A 198 19.48 12.89 -27.16
CA GLY A 198 19.03 13.50 -25.89
C GLY A 198 18.35 14.87 -26.06
N VAL A 199 18.25 15.38 -27.30
CA VAL A 199 17.55 16.65 -27.55
C VAL A 199 16.07 16.50 -27.21
N HIS A 200 15.51 17.45 -26.47
CA HIS A 200 14.12 17.41 -26.04
C HIS A 200 13.38 18.74 -26.31
N ARG A 201 12.07 18.65 -26.42
CA ARG A 201 11.17 19.81 -26.59
C ARG A 201 9.84 19.56 -25.90
N VAL A 202 9.18 20.62 -25.45
CA VAL A 202 7.80 20.56 -24.95
C VAL A 202 6.85 20.31 -26.12
N VAL A 203 5.91 19.36 -25.96
CA VAL A 203 4.92 19.01 -26.99
C VAL A 203 3.49 19.29 -26.55
N ALA A 204 3.24 19.40 -25.24
CA ALA A 204 1.96 19.80 -24.68
C ALA A 204 2.18 20.47 -23.32
N GLN A 205 1.23 21.32 -22.92
CA GLN A 205 1.20 21.97 -21.60
C GLN A 205 -0.25 22.28 -21.18
N GLY A 206 -0.43 22.68 -19.93
CA GLY A 206 -1.77 22.91 -19.38
C GLY A 206 -2.51 21.63 -18.99
N LEU A 207 -1.77 20.54 -18.73
CA LEU A 207 -2.30 19.21 -18.44
C LEU A 207 -2.38 18.89 -16.92
N GLY A 208 -2.24 19.92 -16.07
CA GLY A 208 -2.27 19.74 -14.62
C GLY A 208 -0.95 19.17 -14.08
N SER A 209 -0.96 17.96 -13.57
CA SER A 209 0.23 17.23 -13.10
C SER A 209 0.28 15.84 -13.75
N PRO A 210 0.65 15.76 -15.05
CA PRO A 210 0.62 14.47 -15.75
C PRO A 210 1.62 13.49 -15.12
N ALA A 211 1.11 12.29 -14.77
CA ALA A 211 1.92 11.21 -14.20
C ALA A 211 2.38 10.23 -15.26
N ALA A 212 1.55 9.95 -16.27
CA ALA A 212 1.90 9.04 -17.34
C ALA A 212 1.40 9.53 -18.70
N VAL A 213 2.07 9.07 -19.75
CA VAL A 213 1.64 9.24 -21.14
C VAL A 213 1.83 7.93 -21.90
N LYS A 214 0.88 7.61 -22.77
CA LYS A 214 0.96 6.51 -23.75
C LYS A 214 0.63 7.04 -25.14
N VAL A 215 1.29 6.47 -26.14
CA VAL A 215 1.09 6.83 -27.54
C VAL A 215 0.00 5.93 -28.14
N ASP A 216 -1.09 6.53 -28.59
CA ASP A 216 -2.11 5.79 -29.32
C ASP A 216 -1.57 5.46 -30.73
N ARG A 217 -1.18 4.20 -30.93
CA ARG A 217 -0.55 3.74 -32.18
C ARG A 217 -1.48 3.82 -33.40
N ARG A 218 -2.77 4.07 -33.20
CA ARG A 218 -3.78 4.17 -34.28
C ARG A 218 -3.70 5.52 -35.01
N ASP A 219 -3.39 6.59 -34.29
CA ASP A 219 -3.40 7.97 -34.82
C ASP A 219 -2.18 8.81 -34.43
N GLY A 220 -1.32 8.29 -33.55
CA GLY A 220 -0.14 8.97 -33.04
C GLY A 220 -0.44 10.03 -31.97
N SER A 221 -1.69 10.12 -31.48
CA SER A 221 -2.03 11.02 -30.38
C SER A 221 -1.46 10.53 -29.05
N LEU A 222 -1.26 11.46 -28.12
CA LEU A 222 -0.81 11.14 -26.77
C LEU A 222 -2.04 11.05 -25.84
N VAL A 223 -2.09 10.02 -25.00
CA VAL A 223 -3.06 9.90 -23.91
C VAL A 223 -2.32 10.04 -22.58
N SER A 224 -2.70 11.01 -21.76
CA SER A 224 -2.04 11.28 -20.48
C SER A 224 -3.04 11.38 -19.33
N ILE A 225 -2.59 11.08 -18.13
CA ILE A 225 -3.40 11.16 -16.89
C ILE A 225 -2.80 12.17 -15.91
N ASP A 226 -3.64 13.07 -15.40
CA ASP A 226 -3.29 13.98 -14.30
C ASP A 226 -3.45 13.24 -12.96
N TYR A 227 -2.35 13.09 -12.24
CA TYR A 227 -2.29 12.42 -10.94
C TYR A 227 -3.14 13.10 -9.84
N LEU A 228 -3.21 14.44 -9.85
CA LEU A 228 -3.86 15.20 -8.78
C LEU A 228 -5.37 15.38 -8.99
N ARG A 229 -5.80 15.50 -10.26
CA ARG A 229 -7.19 15.79 -10.61
C ARG A 229 -7.93 14.59 -11.19
N GLY A 230 -7.22 13.50 -11.48
CA GLY A 230 -7.78 12.34 -12.17
C GLY A 230 -8.29 12.66 -13.59
N GLU A 231 -7.71 13.66 -14.26
CA GLU A 231 -8.12 14.09 -15.59
C GLU A 231 -7.36 13.31 -16.66
N LEU A 232 -8.11 12.62 -17.52
CA LEU A 232 -7.59 11.88 -18.67
C LEU A 232 -7.66 12.76 -19.92
N TRP A 233 -6.50 13.03 -20.51
CA TRP A 233 -6.35 13.92 -21.65
C TRP A 233 -5.88 13.20 -22.90
N ARG A 234 -6.36 13.65 -24.08
CA ARG A 234 -5.80 13.33 -25.39
C ARG A 234 -5.18 14.57 -26.00
N THR A 235 -3.93 14.46 -26.44
CA THR A 235 -3.20 15.51 -27.13
C THR A 235 -2.94 15.10 -28.57
N ASP A 236 -3.46 15.86 -29.53
CA ASP A 236 -3.13 15.75 -30.95
C ASP A 236 -1.82 16.52 -31.23
N LEU A 237 -0.77 15.81 -31.61
CA LEU A 237 0.55 16.40 -31.84
C LEU A 237 0.62 17.31 -33.06
N ARG A 238 -0.27 17.16 -34.06
CA ARG A 238 -0.27 17.97 -35.25
C ARG A 238 -0.92 19.33 -35.03
N SER A 239 -2.10 19.32 -34.40
CA SER A 239 -2.87 20.53 -34.07
C SER A 239 -2.47 21.13 -32.72
N GLN A 240 -1.69 20.43 -31.89
CA GLN A 240 -1.33 20.77 -30.51
C GLN A 240 -2.56 21.00 -29.59
N ARG A 241 -3.66 20.32 -29.93
CA ARG A 241 -4.92 20.45 -29.19
C ARG A 241 -5.00 19.40 -28.08
N ASN A 242 -5.29 19.84 -26.85
CA ASN A 242 -5.64 18.98 -25.75
C ASN A 242 -7.17 18.82 -25.66
N THR A 243 -7.65 17.59 -25.50
CA THR A 243 -9.05 17.24 -25.32
C THR A 243 -9.21 16.42 -24.06
N LEU A 244 -10.06 16.87 -23.15
CA LEU A 244 -10.41 16.11 -21.94
C LEU A 244 -11.30 14.92 -22.33
N LEU A 245 -10.84 13.70 -22.05
CA LEU A 245 -11.60 12.47 -22.29
C LEU A 245 -12.51 12.10 -21.12
N GLY A 246 -12.05 12.29 -19.89
CA GLY A 246 -12.80 11.94 -18.69
C GLY A 246 -12.15 12.45 -17.41
N ARG A 247 -12.92 12.34 -16.31
CA ARG A 247 -12.45 12.64 -14.94
C ARG A 247 -12.80 11.50 -14.01
N PHE A 248 -11.87 11.18 -13.10
CA PHE A 248 -11.99 10.09 -12.14
C PHE A 248 -11.68 10.63 -10.74
N ASP A 249 -12.45 10.19 -9.74
CA ASP A 249 -12.14 10.49 -8.33
C ASP A 249 -11.00 9.61 -7.78
N ASP A 250 -10.36 8.83 -8.65
CA ASP A 250 -9.27 7.92 -8.32
C ASP A 250 -7.91 8.61 -8.35
N VAL A 251 -6.97 8.12 -7.55
CA VAL A 251 -5.56 8.47 -7.66
C VAL A 251 -4.92 7.51 -8.65
N ILE A 252 -4.71 7.99 -9.88
CA ILE A 252 -4.23 7.19 -11.00
C ILE A 252 -2.82 7.65 -11.37
N ASP A 253 -1.83 6.77 -11.19
CA ASP A 253 -0.43 7.09 -11.43
C ASP A 253 0.05 6.72 -12.83
N ASN A 254 -0.57 5.73 -13.45
CA ASN A 254 -0.20 5.24 -14.77
C ASN A 254 -1.45 4.92 -15.61
N LEU A 255 -1.26 4.53 -16.86
CA LEU A 255 -2.30 4.03 -17.74
C LEU A 255 -1.71 3.05 -18.77
N THR A 256 -2.57 2.25 -19.40
CA THR A 256 -2.18 1.52 -20.61
C THR A 256 -3.33 1.47 -21.61
N LEU A 257 -2.97 1.45 -22.91
CA LEU A 257 -3.93 1.33 -23.99
C LEU A 257 -4.10 -0.14 -24.38
N GLY A 258 -5.32 -0.62 -24.37
CA GLY A 258 -5.63 -1.98 -24.77
C GLY A 258 -5.65 -2.15 -26.30
N PRO A 259 -5.40 -3.38 -26.78
CA PRO A 259 -5.57 -3.70 -28.19
C PRO A 259 -7.02 -3.55 -28.68
N ASP A 260 -7.97 -3.56 -27.74
CA ASP A 260 -9.40 -3.33 -27.94
C ASP A 260 -9.78 -1.84 -28.08
N GLY A 261 -8.81 -0.94 -27.91
CA GLY A 261 -9.00 0.51 -27.94
C GLY A 261 -9.49 1.12 -26.65
N LEU A 262 -9.65 0.31 -25.59
CA LEU A 262 -10.01 0.76 -24.26
C LEU A 262 -8.76 1.25 -23.50
N ILE A 263 -8.97 2.08 -22.48
CA ILE A 263 -7.93 2.63 -21.64
C ILE A 263 -8.05 2.00 -20.24
N TYR A 264 -6.97 1.38 -19.78
CA TYR A 264 -6.89 0.72 -18.48
C TYR A 264 -6.16 1.61 -17.49
N LEU A 265 -6.78 1.86 -16.36
CA LEU A 265 -6.37 2.86 -15.37
C LEU A 265 -6.19 2.19 -14.00
N PRO A 266 -4.97 1.99 -13.51
CA PRO A 266 -4.71 1.50 -12.16
C PRO A 266 -4.95 2.62 -11.14
N SER A 267 -5.78 2.36 -10.14
CA SER A 267 -5.98 3.27 -9.00
C SER A 267 -5.09 2.82 -7.84
N VAL A 268 -4.03 3.56 -7.60
CA VAL A 268 -3.05 3.23 -6.56
C VAL A 268 -3.64 3.36 -5.15
N ALA A 269 -4.51 4.33 -4.93
CA ALA A 269 -5.08 4.57 -3.61
C ALA A 269 -6.19 3.59 -3.24
N ASP A 270 -6.90 3.03 -4.20
CA ASP A 270 -8.03 2.14 -3.96
C ASP A 270 -7.74 0.68 -4.37
N SER A 271 -6.53 0.39 -4.91
CA SER A 271 -6.12 -0.94 -5.38
C SER A 271 -7.14 -1.56 -6.34
N ARG A 272 -7.58 -0.79 -7.32
CA ARG A 272 -8.55 -1.23 -8.32
C ARG A 272 -8.09 -0.91 -9.73
N VAL A 273 -8.68 -1.57 -10.72
CA VAL A 273 -8.46 -1.31 -12.13
C VAL A 273 -9.75 -0.85 -12.76
N LEU A 274 -9.72 0.35 -13.35
CA LEU A 274 -10.80 0.88 -14.16
C LEU A 274 -10.52 0.61 -15.64
N VAL A 275 -11.58 0.41 -16.42
CA VAL A 275 -11.53 0.35 -17.88
C VAL A 275 -12.43 1.46 -18.42
N PHE A 276 -11.85 2.34 -19.21
CA PHE A 276 -12.51 3.47 -19.80
C PHE A 276 -12.62 3.31 -21.32
N ASP A 277 -13.80 3.54 -21.85
CA ASP A 277 -14.08 3.58 -23.29
C ASP A 277 -14.05 5.04 -23.76
N PRO A 278 -13.02 5.45 -24.53
CA PRO A 278 -12.92 6.82 -25.02
C PRO A 278 -13.94 7.20 -26.07
N GLN A 279 -14.64 6.23 -26.68
CA GLN A 279 -15.69 6.50 -27.68
C GLN A 279 -17.01 6.85 -27.02
N THR A 280 -17.36 6.16 -25.91
CA THR A 280 -18.64 6.36 -25.21
C THR A 280 -18.52 7.23 -23.96
N GLY A 281 -17.29 7.50 -23.48
CA GLY A 281 -17.04 8.21 -22.23
C GLY A 281 -17.41 7.41 -20.98
N ARG A 282 -17.67 6.10 -21.09
CA ARG A 282 -18.08 5.24 -19.98
C ARG A 282 -16.89 4.52 -19.37
N SER A 283 -16.95 4.32 -18.05
CA SER A 283 -15.99 3.49 -17.32
C SER A 283 -16.69 2.35 -16.59
N ARG A 284 -15.94 1.27 -16.37
CA ARG A 284 -16.32 0.14 -15.51
C ARG A 284 -15.14 -0.30 -14.66
N ARG A 285 -15.42 -0.92 -13.54
CA ARG A 285 -14.39 -1.61 -12.74
C ARG A 285 -14.09 -2.97 -13.35
N LEU A 286 -12.82 -3.28 -13.56
CA LEU A 286 -12.33 -4.59 -13.95
C LEU A 286 -11.95 -5.41 -12.72
N VAL A 287 -11.20 -4.79 -11.81
CA VAL A 287 -10.85 -5.34 -10.48
C VAL A 287 -11.31 -4.34 -9.45
N ASP A 288 -12.01 -4.79 -8.42
CA ASP A 288 -12.50 -3.93 -7.35
C ASP A 288 -11.54 -3.88 -6.17
N GLY A 289 -11.57 -2.76 -5.42
CA GLY A 289 -10.76 -2.52 -4.23
C GLY A 289 -11.20 -1.23 -3.52
N HIS A 290 -10.79 -1.10 -2.26
CA HIS A 290 -11.19 0.00 -1.39
C HIS A 290 -10.03 0.65 -0.63
N PHE A 291 -8.91 -0.06 -0.52
CA PHE A 291 -7.72 0.36 0.20
C PHE A 291 -6.47 0.08 -0.64
N SER A 292 -5.46 0.93 -0.52
CA SER A 292 -4.13 0.56 -0.97
C SER A 292 -3.52 -0.50 -0.05
N VAL A 293 -3.57 -0.27 1.26
CA VAL A 293 -3.31 -1.24 2.33
C VAL A 293 -4.11 -0.82 3.57
N ALA A 294 -5.03 -1.66 4.06
CA ALA A 294 -5.79 -1.39 5.27
C ALA A 294 -4.92 -1.60 6.52
N LEU A 295 -4.50 -0.50 7.17
CA LEU A 295 -3.56 -0.48 8.29
C LEU A 295 -4.24 -0.13 9.63
N GLY A 296 -3.55 0.63 10.50
CA GLY A 296 -4.05 1.03 11.81
C GLY A 296 -5.41 1.74 11.74
N ALA A 297 -6.20 1.60 12.79
CA ALA A 297 -7.54 2.19 12.80
C ALA A 297 -7.97 2.65 14.19
N VAL A 298 -8.93 3.56 14.20
CA VAL A 298 -9.58 4.07 15.43
C VAL A 298 -11.09 4.17 15.25
N LEU A 299 -11.83 3.87 16.31
CA LEU A 299 -13.28 4.09 16.35
C LEU A 299 -13.57 5.59 16.38
N THR A 300 -14.54 6.03 15.60
CA THR A 300 -14.92 7.44 15.51
C THR A 300 -16.39 7.60 15.12
N GLN A 301 -16.82 8.85 14.95
CA GLN A 301 -18.11 9.20 14.36
C GLN A 301 -17.89 9.81 12.96
N HIS A 302 -18.67 9.41 11.98
CA HIS A 302 -18.71 10.01 10.67
C HIS A 302 -20.15 10.12 10.17
N ALA A 303 -20.55 11.29 9.69
CA ALA A 303 -21.94 11.57 9.26
C ALA A 303 -23.02 11.13 10.28
N GLY A 304 -22.72 11.30 11.60
CA GLY A 304 -23.64 10.97 12.69
C GLY A 304 -23.76 9.48 13.03
N ARG A 305 -22.86 8.64 12.49
CA ARG A 305 -22.84 7.17 12.75
C ARG A 305 -21.49 6.72 13.28
N GLU A 306 -21.48 5.60 14.00
CA GLU A 306 -20.23 4.93 14.35
C GLU A 306 -19.50 4.47 13.09
N ALA A 307 -18.23 4.83 12.99
CA ALA A 307 -17.38 4.52 11.90
C ALA A 307 -15.98 4.13 12.38
N MET A 308 -15.28 3.37 11.58
CA MET A 308 -13.88 3.09 11.72
C MET A 308 -13.09 4.02 10.82
N LEU A 309 -12.16 4.79 11.38
CA LEU A 309 -11.21 5.57 10.62
C LEU A 309 -9.95 4.73 10.43
N VAL A 310 -9.62 4.41 9.18
CA VAL A 310 -8.56 3.48 8.79
C VAL A 310 -7.41 4.25 8.16
N ALA A 311 -6.20 4.04 8.65
CA ALA A 311 -4.96 4.52 8.00
C ALA A 311 -4.70 3.74 6.72
N ASP A 312 -4.27 4.46 5.71
CA ASP A 312 -3.94 3.93 4.39
C ASP A 312 -2.71 4.66 3.85
N PRO A 313 -1.78 4.03 3.14
CA PRO A 313 -0.61 4.71 2.56
C PRO A 313 -0.94 5.96 1.76
N PHE A 314 -2.09 6.02 1.11
CA PHE A 314 -2.56 7.18 0.33
C PHE A 314 -3.63 8.00 1.07
N GLY A 315 -3.54 8.10 2.41
CA GLY A 315 -4.43 8.95 3.21
C GLY A 315 -5.16 8.19 4.31
N TYR A 316 -6.48 8.28 4.35
CA TYR A 316 -7.33 7.57 5.29
C TYR A 316 -8.71 7.29 4.69
N ARG A 317 -9.44 6.33 5.30
CA ARG A 317 -10.79 5.96 4.89
C ARG A 317 -11.71 5.96 6.11
N PHE A 318 -12.95 6.38 5.90
CA PHE A 318 -14.04 6.09 6.83
C PHE A 318 -14.76 4.82 6.38
N VAL A 319 -14.99 3.92 7.31
CA VAL A 319 -15.77 2.69 7.10
C VAL A 319 -16.99 2.76 8.01
N ASP A 320 -18.17 2.82 7.43
CA ASP A 320 -19.43 2.71 8.15
C ASP A 320 -19.57 1.29 8.74
N LEU A 321 -19.66 1.16 10.06
CA LEU A 321 -19.64 -0.13 10.72
C LEU A 321 -20.95 -0.92 10.61
N HIS A 322 -22.00 -0.29 10.11
CA HIS A 322 -23.28 -0.96 9.87
C HIS A 322 -23.36 -1.52 8.44
N SER A 323 -22.98 -0.72 7.46
CA SER A 323 -23.15 -1.04 6.02
C SER A 323 -21.86 -1.55 5.33
N GLY A 324 -20.70 -1.33 5.92
CA GLY A 324 -19.40 -1.60 5.29
C GLY A 324 -19.03 -0.59 4.19
N VAL A 325 -19.80 0.48 4.00
CA VAL A 325 -19.48 1.50 3.00
C VAL A 325 -18.18 2.20 3.36
N VAL A 326 -17.26 2.21 2.39
CA VAL A 326 -15.96 2.89 2.50
C VAL A 326 -16.03 4.24 1.83
N THR A 327 -15.70 5.30 2.56
CA THR A 327 -15.65 6.67 2.05
C THR A 327 -14.23 7.21 2.12
N ARG A 328 -13.75 7.77 1.04
CA ARG A 328 -12.46 8.45 0.95
C ARG A 328 -12.67 9.96 0.92
N PRO A 329 -11.98 10.74 1.77
CA PRO A 329 -11.94 12.18 1.60
C PRO A 329 -11.25 12.54 0.27
N PRO A 330 -11.53 13.73 -0.29
CA PRO A 330 -10.85 14.19 -1.49
C PRO A 330 -9.34 14.07 -1.36
N TRP A 331 -8.68 13.59 -2.43
CA TRP A 331 -7.22 13.48 -2.44
C TRP A 331 -6.60 14.87 -2.37
N VAL A 332 -5.77 15.09 -1.37
CA VAL A 332 -4.92 16.28 -1.27
C VAL A 332 -3.48 15.79 -1.27
N GLY A 333 -2.74 16.09 -2.32
CA GLY A 333 -1.37 15.64 -2.52
C GLY A 333 -0.47 15.85 -1.29
N GLY A 334 0.50 14.94 -1.06
CA GLY A 334 1.49 15.06 0.01
C GLY A 334 1.09 14.43 1.35
N ARG A 335 0.01 13.65 1.43
CA ARG A 335 -0.39 12.92 2.66
C ARG A 335 0.35 11.61 2.90
N GLY A 336 1.43 11.32 2.18
CA GLY A 336 2.26 10.10 2.18
C GLY A 336 2.05 9.10 3.33
N MET A 337 2.16 7.86 3.03
CA MET A 337 2.42 6.59 3.72
C MET A 337 2.08 6.51 5.22
N SER A 338 0.82 6.79 5.64
CA SER A 338 0.41 6.62 7.03
C SER A 338 0.30 5.13 7.40
N SER A 339 0.83 4.77 8.58
CA SER A 339 0.80 3.40 9.12
C SER A 339 -0.14 3.25 10.31
N ALA A 340 -0.30 4.28 11.13
CA ALA A 340 -1.26 4.33 12.22
C ALA A 340 -1.96 5.68 12.29
N ILE A 341 -3.11 5.68 12.95
CA ILE A 341 -4.01 6.83 13.03
C ILE A 341 -4.61 6.94 14.43
N ALA A 342 -4.82 8.16 14.89
CA ALA A 342 -5.63 8.49 16.05
C ALA A 342 -6.54 9.67 15.71
N ALA A 343 -7.71 9.73 16.31
CA ALA A 343 -8.66 10.80 16.08
C ALA A 343 -9.33 11.26 17.38
N SER A 344 -9.62 12.55 17.42
CA SER A 344 -10.54 13.18 18.38
C SER A 344 -11.66 13.88 17.59
N ASP A 345 -12.50 14.66 18.27
CA ASP A 345 -13.54 15.45 17.61
C ASP A 345 -12.98 16.54 16.71
N THR A 346 -11.77 17.02 16.99
CA THR A 346 -11.15 18.15 16.28
C THR A 346 -9.89 17.82 15.50
N LEU A 347 -9.17 16.76 15.85
CA LEU A 347 -7.86 16.43 15.30
C LEU A 347 -7.82 15.00 14.74
N ILE A 348 -7.01 14.81 13.70
CA ILE A 348 -6.56 13.50 13.23
C ILE A 348 -5.03 13.50 13.22
N ALA A 349 -4.42 12.51 13.86
CA ALA A 349 -2.97 12.31 13.88
C ALA A 349 -2.58 11.07 13.08
N PHE A 350 -1.50 11.18 12.32
CA PHE A 350 -0.94 10.11 11.49
C PHE A 350 0.50 9.84 11.85
N SER A 351 0.89 8.58 11.91
CA SER A 351 2.29 8.18 11.94
C SER A 351 2.76 7.74 10.55
N TYR A 352 3.97 8.16 10.20
CA TYR A 352 4.66 7.84 8.95
C TYR A 352 5.98 7.18 9.29
N SER A 353 5.95 5.89 9.60
CA SER A 353 7.12 5.15 10.11
C SER A 353 8.30 5.17 9.13
N GLY A 354 8.03 5.03 7.84
CA GLY A 354 9.06 5.08 6.80
C GLY A 354 9.66 6.47 6.57
N ALA A 355 8.98 7.54 7.04
CA ALA A 355 9.44 8.93 6.91
C ALA A 355 9.84 9.55 8.28
N ALA A 356 9.90 8.73 9.35
CA ALA A 356 10.26 9.17 10.70
C ALA A 356 9.46 10.39 11.18
N ARG A 357 8.14 10.40 10.92
CA ARG A 357 7.31 11.60 11.03
C ARG A 357 5.95 11.33 11.68
N VAL A 358 5.41 12.31 12.39
CA VAL A 358 4.02 12.38 12.84
C VAL A 358 3.41 13.69 12.35
N ARG A 359 2.23 13.63 11.71
CA ARG A 359 1.45 14.78 11.27
C ARG A 359 0.11 14.81 11.97
N VAL A 360 -0.35 16.00 12.29
CA VAL A 360 -1.66 16.24 12.88
C VAL A 360 -2.40 17.27 12.04
N ILE A 361 -3.62 16.93 11.65
CA ILE A 361 -4.48 17.82 10.86
C ILE A 361 -5.73 18.19 11.65
N ASP A 362 -6.32 19.32 11.31
CA ASP A 362 -7.68 19.67 11.71
C ASP A 362 -8.68 18.76 10.99
N ARG A 363 -9.54 18.09 11.75
CA ARG A 363 -10.45 17.09 11.22
C ARG A 363 -11.50 17.62 10.26
N ARG A 364 -11.88 18.87 10.40
CA ARG A 364 -12.93 19.52 9.60
C ARG A 364 -12.39 20.10 8.30
N THR A 365 -11.18 20.68 8.35
CA THR A 365 -10.60 21.44 7.24
C THR A 365 -9.49 20.71 6.51
N ASP A 366 -9.01 19.59 7.08
CA ASP A 366 -7.81 18.87 6.64
C ASP A 366 -6.52 19.71 6.67
N ALA A 367 -6.56 20.89 7.25
CA ALA A 367 -5.40 21.76 7.38
C ALA A 367 -4.35 21.15 8.31
N LEU A 368 -3.07 21.26 7.94
CA LEU A 368 -1.97 20.84 8.79
C LEU A 368 -1.90 21.71 10.04
N VAL A 369 -2.01 21.10 11.22
CA VAL A 369 -1.92 21.77 12.53
C VAL A 369 -0.52 21.66 13.11
N MET A 370 0.07 20.46 13.06
CA MET A 370 1.40 20.17 13.62
C MET A 370 2.10 19.11 12.77
N GLU A 371 3.43 19.24 12.67
CA GLU A 371 4.29 18.20 12.10
C GLU A 371 5.54 18.03 12.96
N PHE A 372 5.88 16.79 13.24
CA PHE A 372 7.08 16.40 13.97
C PHE A 372 7.89 15.43 13.13
N THR A 373 9.17 15.73 12.95
CA THR A 373 10.16 14.90 12.27
C THR A 373 11.08 14.21 13.28
N ASP A 374 11.97 13.36 12.81
CA ASP A 374 13.01 12.70 13.63
C ASP A 374 12.44 11.86 14.78
N ILE A 375 11.33 11.18 14.51
CA ILE A 375 10.77 10.12 15.35
C ILE A 375 11.06 8.82 14.63
N ASP A 376 12.01 8.04 15.11
CA ASP A 376 12.66 6.94 14.36
C ASP A 376 11.69 5.93 13.74
N ALA A 377 10.73 5.44 14.53
CA ALA A 377 9.71 4.50 14.06
C ALA A 377 8.38 4.74 14.78
N PRO A 378 7.67 5.86 14.48
CA PRO A 378 6.41 6.15 15.13
C PRO A 378 5.36 5.12 14.71
N ARG A 379 4.78 4.43 15.70
CA ARG A 379 3.75 3.39 15.53
C ARG A 379 2.43 3.84 16.13
N GLY A 380 2.01 3.27 17.23
CA GLY A 380 0.77 3.62 17.90
C GLY A 380 0.67 5.10 18.24
N LEU A 381 -0.51 5.64 18.07
CA LEU A 381 -0.87 7.02 18.39
C LEU A 381 -2.08 7.03 19.32
N LEU A 382 -2.11 8.00 20.23
CA LEU A 382 -3.27 8.32 21.06
C LEU A 382 -3.38 9.85 21.20
N ILE A 383 -4.57 10.40 21.04
CA ILE A 383 -4.87 11.80 21.36
C ILE A 383 -5.49 11.85 22.74
N THR A 384 -4.88 12.60 23.65
CA THR A 384 -5.39 12.81 25.01
C THR A 384 -6.38 13.98 25.05
N ASP A 385 -7.19 14.07 26.12
CA ASP A 385 -8.23 15.11 26.28
C ASP A 385 -7.67 16.54 26.21
N ASP A 386 -6.41 16.75 26.61
CA ASP A 386 -5.72 18.03 26.53
C ASP A 386 -5.15 18.34 25.12
N GLY A 387 -5.44 17.50 24.13
CA GLY A 387 -4.97 17.61 22.75
C GLY A 387 -3.50 17.23 22.53
N SER A 388 -2.83 16.62 23.52
CA SER A 388 -1.49 16.07 23.32
C SER A 388 -1.57 14.78 22.51
N ILE A 389 -0.54 14.51 21.69
CA ILE A 389 -0.40 13.27 20.95
C ILE A 389 0.63 12.40 21.67
N ILE A 390 0.22 11.24 22.13
CA ILE A 390 1.13 10.22 22.67
C ILE A 390 1.54 9.31 21.52
N VAL A 391 2.84 9.06 21.40
CA VAL A 391 3.44 8.31 20.29
C VAL A 391 4.30 7.18 20.83
N ALA A 392 4.06 5.97 20.37
CA ALA A 392 4.94 4.84 20.57
C ALA A 392 6.05 4.89 19.50
N ASP A 393 7.29 5.17 19.90
CA ASP A 393 8.46 5.11 19.03
C ASP A 393 9.12 3.75 19.18
N ALA A 394 8.79 2.85 18.26
CA ALA A 394 9.13 1.44 18.35
C ALA A 394 10.64 1.16 18.30
N LYS A 395 11.39 1.93 17.53
CA LYS A 395 12.84 1.72 17.38
C LYS A 395 13.62 2.24 18.58
N SER A 396 13.24 3.42 19.10
CA SER A 396 13.95 3.99 20.26
C SER A 396 13.45 3.43 21.60
N GLY A 397 12.37 2.64 21.62
CA GLY A 397 11.77 2.11 22.85
C GLY A 397 11.19 3.20 23.76
N ARG A 398 10.70 4.29 23.18
CA ARG A 398 10.21 5.44 23.92
C ARG A 398 8.71 5.64 23.74
N LEU A 399 8.09 6.21 24.77
CA LEU A 399 6.79 6.85 24.67
C LEU A 399 7.00 8.36 24.68
N LEU A 400 6.56 9.03 23.62
CA LEU A 400 6.73 10.47 23.44
C LEU A 400 5.40 11.19 23.62
N ARG A 401 5.45 12.43 24.14
CA ARG A 401 4.34 13.37 24.14
C ARG A 401 4.67 14.53 23.21
N LEU A 402 3.78 14.79 22.26
CA LEU A 402 3.86 15.88 21.29
C LEU A 402 2.73 16.88 21.56
N ARG A 403 3.05 18.17 21.74
CA ARG A 403 2.10 19.23 22.00
C ARG A 403 2.64 20.60 21.60
N LYS A 404 1.87 21.38 20.84
CA LYS A 404 2.23 22.77 20.48
C LYS A 404 3.71 22.92 20.05
N ASN A 405 4.16 22.10 19.09
CA ASN A 405 5.55 22.07 18.58
C ASN A 405 6.61 21.69 19.63
N ARG A 406 6.22 21.15 20.80
CA ARG A 406 7.14 20.62 21.81
C ARG A 406 7.07 19.10 21.82
N ARG A 407 8.23 18.47 22.01
CA ARG A 407 8.37 17.02 22.20
C ARG A 407 9.01 16.75 23.55
N SER A 408 8.43 15.83 24.31
CA SER A 408 8.99 15.32 25.58
C SER A 408 8.90 13.80 25.62
N THR A 409 9.82 13.19 26.33
CA THR A 409 9.79 11.74 26.59
C THR A 409 8.95 11.49 27.84
N VAL A 410 7.92 10.64 27.73
CA VAL A 410 7.10 10.17 28.86
C VAL A 410 7.75 8.97 29.53
N ALA A 411 8.14 7.95 28.76
CA ALA A 411 8.79 6.74 29.26
C ALA A 411 9.87 6.26 28.29
N LYS A 412 10.83 5.46 28.80
CA LYS A 412 11.95 4.86 28.06
C LYS A 412 11.98 3.36 28.28
N ASP A 413 12.88 2.67 27.61
CA ASP A 413 13.21 1.25 27.80
C ASP A 413 11.99 0.33 27.66
N LEU A 414 11.07 0.70 26.78
CA LEU A 414 9.99 -0.17 26.32
C LEU A 414 10.52 -1.07 25.21
N ALA A 415 10.16 -2.34 25.25
CA ALA A 415 10.65 -3.31 24.26
C ALA A 415 9.81 -3.25 22.99
N ARG A 416 10.15 -2.35 22.07
CA ARG A 416 9.48 -2.16 20.78
C ARG A 416 7.97 -1.87 20.96
N PRO A 417 7.60 -0.71 21.52
CA PRO A 417 6.20 -0.34 21.73
C PRO A 417 5.49 -0.12 20.39
N VAL A 418 4.29 -0.71 20.20
CA VAL A 418 3.59 -0.69 18.89
C VAL A 418 2.19 -0.11 19.02
N ALA A 419 1.33 -0.62 19.88
CA ALA A 419 -0.04 -0.14 20.02
C ALA A 419 -0.23 0.62 21.34
N LEU A 420 -1.12 1.60 21.31
CA LEU A 420 -1.54 2.38 22.46
C LEU A 420 -3.04 2.26 22.67
N LEU A 421 -3.48 2.07 23.91
CA LEU A 421 -4.87 2.03 24.30
C LEU A 421 -5.08 2.91 25.53
N ALA A 422 -6.01 3.86 25.47
CA ALA A 422 -6.38 4.66 26.64
C ALA A 422 -6.80 3.75 27.81
N ASP A 423 -6.27 4.00 29.00
CA ASP A 423 -6.57 3.20 30.19
C ASP A 423 -7.31 4.02 31.24
N THR A 424 -6.69 5.09 31.74
CA THR A 424 -7.31 6.12 32.57
C THR A 424 -6.95 7.50 32.05
N THR A 425 -7.44 8.58 32.65
CA THR A 425 -7.07 9.95 32.29
C THR A 425 -5.56 10.18 32.30
N ASP A 426 -4.84 9.49 33.20
CA ASP A 426 -3.40 9.68 33.42
C ASP A 426 -2.56 8.47 33.00
N SER A 427 -3.13 7.45 32.39
CA SER A 427 -2.38 6.26 31.99
C SER A 427 -2.80 5.71 30.64
N VAL A 428 -1.86 5.03 29.99
CA VAL A 428 -2.03 4.34 28.72
C VAL A 428 -1.51 2.91 28.82
N LEU A 429 -2.22 1.96 28.22
CA LEU A 429 -1.69 0.62 27.97
C LEU A 429 -0.88 0.64 26.69
N VAL A 430 0.31 0.07 26.76
CA VAL A 430 1.26 -0.06 25.66
C VAL A 430 1.46 -1.53 25.36
N SER A 431 1.31 -1.95 24.11
CA SER A 431 1.79 -3.26 23.70
C SER A 431 3.28 -3.20 23.44
N GLU A 432 4.06 -4.01 24.17
CA GLU A 432 5.49 -4.20 23.92
C GLU A 432 5.69 -5.42 23.03
N TYR A 433 5.71 -5.19 21.72
CA TYR A 433 5.85 -6.23 20.69
C TYR A 433 7.11 -7.09 20.90
N GLY A 434 8.22 -6.46 21.26
CA GLY A 434 9.51 -7.15 21.45
C GLY A 434 9.61 -7.99 22.72
N ARG A 435 8.76 -7.71 23.73
CA ARG A 435 8.73 -8.44 25.02
C ARG A 435 7.53 -9.36 25.12
N GLY A 436 6.54 -9.24 24.25
CA GLY A 436 5.29 -9.96 24.39
C GLY A 436 4.47 -9.53 25.60
N ALA A 437 4.46 -8.24 25.94
CA ALA A 437 3.85 -7.74 27.16
C ALA A 437 2.83 -6.61 26.92
N LEU A 438 1.90 -6.46 27.84
CA LEU A 438 1.07 -5.28 28.01
C LEU A 438 1.56 -4.51 29.24
N THR A 439 1.96 -3.26 29.04
CA THR A 439 2.52 -2.40 30.09
C THR A 439 1.66 -1.15 30.26
N ARG A 440 1.20 -0.89 31.48
CA ARG A 440 0.59 0.38 31.86
C ARG A 440 1.69 1.41 32.07
N VAL A 441 1.56 2.56 31.45
CA VAL A 441 2.49 3.70 31.61
C VAL A 441 1.70 4.89 32.13
N ASN A 442 2.14 5.45 33.25
CA ASN A 442 1.60 6.69 33.79
C ASN A 442 2.12 7.88 32.95
N LEU A 443 1.19 8.70 32.47
CA LEU A 443 1.53 9.82 31.56
C LEU A 443 2.10 11.04 32.31
N ARG A 444 2.03 11.12 33.64
CA ARG A 444 2.56 12.25 34.44
C ARG A 444 4.03 12.04 34.81
N ASP A 445 4.37 10.86 35.31
CA ASP A 445 5.70 10.56 35.85
C ASP A 445 6.48 9.50 35.07
N GLY A 446 5.86 8.86 34.08
CA GLY A 446 6.48 7.81 33.27
C GLY A 446 6.64 6.47 33.98
N SER A 447 6.08 6.29 35.18
CA SER A 447 6.12 5.01 35.89
C SER A 447 5.43 3.91 35.09
N ARG A 448 5.92 2.67 35.22
CA ARG A 448 5.52 1.53 34.40
C ARG A 448 5.12 0.35 35.28
N GLN A 449 4.05 -0.34 34.87
CA GLN A 449 3.59 -1.58 35.46
C GLN A 449 3.28 -2.59 34.35
N ILE A 450 3.94 -3.73 34.35
CA ILE A 450 3.59 -4.84 33.46
C ILE A 450 2.26 -5.43 33.97
N ILE A 451 1.26 -5.44 33.11
CA ILE A 451 -0.09 -5.96 33.39
C ILE A 451 -0.19 -7.43 32.99
N ALA A 452 0.47 -7.81 31.89
CA ALA A 452 0.51 -9.18 31.40
C ALA A 452 1.73 -9.42 30.52
N THR A 453 2.21 -10.68 30.49
CA THR A 453 3.31 -11.15 29.63
C THR A 453 2.84 -12.28 28.73
N ASP A 454 3.75 -12.91 27.99
CA ASP A 454 3.52 -14.13 27.20
C ASP A 454 2.51 -13.98 26.07
N PHE A 455 2.43 -12.79 25.46
CA PHE A 455 1.78 -12.57 24.17
C PHE A 455 2.78 -12.75 23.02
N GLU A 456 2.29 -13.30 21.91
CA GLU A 456 3.10 -13.54 20.71
C GLU A 456 3.05 -12.31 19.77
N SER A 457 3.97 -11.34 20.01
CA SER A 457 4.06 -10.12 19.21
C SER A 457 2.75 -9.30 19.19
N PRO A 458 2.29 -8.76 20.35
CA PRO A 458 1.04 -8.02 20.44
C PRO A 458 1.12 -6.72 19.63
N SER A 459 0.28 -6.59 18.58
CA SER A 459 0.36 -5.50 17.59
C SER A 459 -0.80 -4.53 17.62
N ALA A 460 -1.96 -4.93 18.18
CA ALA A 460 -3.14 -4.06 18.29
C ALA A 460 -3.91 -4.37 19.56
N LEU A 461 -4.55 -3.35 20.13
CA LEU A 461 -5.31 -3.42 21.38
C LEU A 461 -6.66 -2.72 21.22
N ALA A 462 -7.72 -3.32 21.76
CA ALA A 462 -9.02 -2.68 21.94
C ALA A 462 -9.66 -3.10 23.26
N ARG A 463 -10.37 -2.19 23.93
CA ARG A 463 -11.09 -2.48 25.19
C ARG A 463 -12.57 -2.71 24.90
N LEU A 464 -13.07 -3.84 25.36
CA LEU A 464 -14.50 -4.14 25.33
C LEU A 464 -15.25 -3.43 26.46
N PRO A 465 -16.59 -3.25 26.33
CA PRO A 465 -17.40 -2.61 27.37
C PRO A 465 -17.36 -3.29 28.74
N ASP A 466 -17.12 -4.60 28.78
CA ASP A 466 -16.98 -5.38 30.00
C ASP A 466 -15.60 -5.28 30.68
N GLY A 467 -14.69 -4.51 30.07
CA GLY A 467 -13.34 -4.26 30.58
C GLY A 467 -12.28 -5.22 30.08
N ARG A 468 -12.63 -6.30 29.38
CA ARG A 468 -11.66 -7.19 28.72
C ARG A 468 -10.91 -6.45 27.61
N ILE A 469 -9.73 -6.92 27.30
CA ILE A 469 -8.86 -6.35 26.28
C ILE A 469 -8.70 -7.35 25.14
N ALA A 470 -9.07 -6.96 23.94
CA ALA A 470 -8.80 -7.70 22.73
C ALA A 470 -7.36 -7.37 22.28
N VAL A 471 -6.58 -8.39 21.94
CA VAL A 471 -5.17 -8.30 21.57
C VAL A 471 -4.96 -9.08 20.27
N ILE A 472 -4.42 -8.43 19.23
CA ILE A 472 -3.93 -9.14 18.04
C ILE A 472 -2.51 -9.63 18.32
N GLU A 473 -2.30 -10.91 18.22
CA GLU A 473 -1.00 -11.56 18.21
C GLU A 473 -0.55 -11.77 16.78
N GLN A 474 0.29 -10.87 16.30
CA GLN A 474 0.64 -10.73 14.88
C GLN A 474 1.31 -12.00 14.31
N THR A 475 2.29 -12.55 15.02
CA THR A 475 3.04 -13.72 14.55
C THR A 475 2.15 -14.96 14.44
N GLN A 476 1.21 -15.12 15.36
CA GLN A 476 0.26 -16.23 15.38
C GLN A 476 -1.00 -15.97 14.56
N ARG A 477 -1.15 -14.75 14.01
CA ARG A 477 -2.32 -14.36 13.20
C ARG A 477 -3.63 -14.68 13.93
N ARG A 478 -3.70 -14.34 15.25
CA ARG A 478 -4.85 -14.66 16.09
C ARG A 478 -5.30 -13.47 16.94
N LEU A 479 -6.56 -13.51 17.34
CA LEU A 479 -7.17 -12.56 18.27
C LEU A 479 -7.40 -13.25 19.61
N VAL A 480 -6.88 -12.63 20.67
CA VAL A 480 -6.98 -13.10 22.06
C VAL A 480 -7.79 -12.10 22.86
N LEU A 481 -8.76 -12.57 23.63
CA LEU A 481 -9.39 -11.81 24.71
C LEU A 481 -8.62 -12.06 26.01
N PHE A 482 -8.18 -10.98 26.63
CA PHE A 482 -7.50 -10.96 27.92
C PHE A 482 -8.39 -10.28 28.98
N ASP A 483 -8.61 -10.94 30.10
CA ASP A 483 -9.29 -10.35 31.26
C ASP A 483 -8.25 -9.86 32.27
N PRO A 484 -8.14 -8.54 32.49
CA PRO A 484 -7.14 -8.00 33.42
C PRO A 484 -7.50 -8.23 34.89
N ARG A 485 -8.72 -8.72 35.22
CA ARG A 485 -9.17 -8.96 36.60
C ARG A 485 -8.61 -10.28 37.17
N ASP A 486 -8.51 -11.30 36.31
CA ASP A 486 -8.07 -12.64 36.72
C ASP A 486 -6.89 -13.17 35.90
N GLY A 487 -6.46 -12.44 34.86
CA GLY A 487 -5.37 -12.83 33.97
C GLY A 487 -5.76 -13.87 32.92
N SER A 488 -7.02 -14.26 32.82
CA SER A 488 -7.48 -15.29 31.88
C SER A 488 -7.37 -14.83 30.42
N ARG A 489 -7.17 -15.81 29.53
CA ARG A 489 -7.05 -15.59 28.09
C ARG A 489 -7.90 -16.56 27.31
N ARG A 490 -8.57 -16.08 26.27
CA ARG A 490 -9.34 -16.90 25.35
C ARG A 490 -9.01 -16.51 23.92
N ILE A 491 -8.56 -17.43 23.09
CA ILE A 491 -8.45 -17.23 21.65
C ILE A 491 -9.86 -17.19 21.07
N ILE A 492 -10.19 -16.18 20.26
CA ILE A 492 -11.52 -16.01 19.67
C ILE A 492 -11.50 -16.02 18.14
N ALA A 493 -10.34 -15.86 17.54
CA ALA A 493 -10.17 -16.05 16.09
C ALA A 493 -8.71 -16.43 15.77
N THR A 494 -8.52 -17.19 14.71
CA THR A 494 -7.22 -17.62 14.19
C THR A 494 -7.15 -17.42 12.68
N GLN A 495 -5.95 -17.54 12.12
CA GLN A 495 -5.68 -17.39 10.68
C GLN A 495 -6.16 -16.03 10.11
N LEU A 496 -6.10 -14.99 10.93
CA LEU A 496 -6.47 -13.65 10.51
C LEU A 496 -5.51 -13.13 9.43
N PRO A 497 -6.01 -12.58 8.31
CA PRO A 497 -5.18 -12.09 7.22
C PRO A 497 -4.60 -10.68 7.53
N THR A 498 -4.00 -10.52 8.70
CA THR A 498 -3.53 -9.23 9.24
C THR A 498 -2.10 -8.89 8.82
N SER A 499 -1.36 -9.84 8.26
CA SER A 499 0.06 -9.67 7.94
C SER A 499 0.30 -9.64 6.44
N LEU A 500 0.75 -8.52 5.92
CA LEU A 500 1.30 -8.42 4.57
C LEU A 500 2.81 -8.63 4.65
N ALA A 501 3.23 -9.89 4.51
CA ALA A 501 4.65 -10.30 4.64
C ALA A 501 5.60 -9.61 3.65
N ALA A 502 5.05 -9.06 2.57
CA ALA A 502 5.81 -8.37 1.53
C ALA A 502 6.11 -6.91 1.86
N LEU A 503 5.42 -6.28 2.81
CA LEU A 503 5.72 -4.90 3.15
C LEU A 503 7.16 -4.77 3.67
N PRO A 504 7.95 -3.82 3.18
CA PRO A 504 9.31 -3.58 3.66
C PRO A 504 9.38 -3.10 5.12
N PHE A 505 8.22 -2.80 5.70
CA PHE A 505 8.02 -2.48 7.12
C PHE A 505 7.34 -3.63 7.87
N SER A 506 7.33 -4.83 7.30
CA SER A 506 6.45 -5.95 7.61
C SER A 506 6.50 -6.48 9.04
N ALA A 507 7.63 -6.34 9.69
CA ALA A 507 7.70 -6.78 11.08
C ALA A 507 6.85 -5.93 12.03
N ASP A 508 6.33 -4.78 11.55
CA ASP A 508 5.73 -3.74 12.38
C ASP A 508 4.50 -3.10 11.75
N THR A 509 3.79 -3.77 10.85
CA THR A 509 2.53 -3.22 10.33
C THR A 509 1.55 -3.05 11.47
N THR A 510 1.05 -1.84 11.64
CA THR A 510 0.02 -1.54 12.62
C THR A 510 -1.30 -2.09 12.11
N THR A 511 -1.80 -3.14 12.74
CA THR A 511 -3.15 -3.66 12.49
C THR A 511 -4.17 -2.76 13.18
N GLY A 512 -5.25 -2.42 12.51
CA GLY A 512 -6.38 -1.74 13.13
C GLY A 512 -7.24 -2.75 13.89
N LEU A 513 -7.53 -2.45 15.15
CA LEU A 513 -8.46 -3.18 15.99
C LEU A 513 -9.30 -2.17 16.76
N VAL A 514 -10.60 -2.21 16.59
CA VAL A 514 -11.54 -1.36 17.35
C VAL A 514 -12.65 -2.19 17.98
N ALA A 515 -13.14 -1.73 19.13
CA ALA A 515 -14.29 -2.29 19.82
C ALA A 515 -15.40 -1.24 19.86
N THR A 516 -16.63 -1.61 19.54
CA THR A 516 -17.81 -0.78 19.63
C THR A 516 -18.45 -0.87 21.02
N ARG A 517 -19.38 0.03 21.32
CA ARG A 517 -20.10 0.06 22.61
C ARG A 517 -20.97 -1.17 22.84
N ASP A 518 -21.39 -1.86 21.80
CA ASP A 518 -22.13 -3.12 21.88
C ASP A 518 -21.23 -4.37 21.92
N GLY A 519 -19.91 -4.18 22.01
CA GLY A 519 -18.92 -5.25 22.20
C GLY A 519 -18.41 -5.92 20.93
N ARG A 520 -18.82 -5.47 19.75
CA ARG A 520 -18.29 -5.98 18.47
C ARG A 520 -16.87 -5.52 18.24
N LEU A 521 -16.08 -6.40 17.63
CA LEU A 521 -14.71 -6.12 17.26
C LEU A 521 -14.58 -6.01 15.74
N TYR A 522 -13.78 -5.06 15.27
CA TYR A 522 -13.49 -4.86 13.85
C TYR A 522 -11.99 -4.81 13.65
N ILE A 523 -11.52 -5.51 12.60
CA ILE A 523 -10.11 -5.75 12.34
C ILE A 523 -9.78 -5.37 10.90
N THR A 524 -8.74 -4.57 10.69
CA THR A 524 -8.16 -4.37 9.35
C THR A 524 -7.29 -5.55 8.97
N CYS A 525 -7.43 -6.00 7.74
CA CYS A 525 -6.74 -7.16 7.19
C CYS A 525 -5.83 -6.75 6.04
N ALA A 526 -4.58 -6.44 6.35
CA ALA A 526 -3.62 -5.91 5.37
C ALA A 526 -3.26 -6.91 4.26
N GLU A 527 -3.37 -8.23 4.50
CA GLU A 527 -3.01 -9.26 3.52
C GLU A 527 -3.96 -9.30 2.31
N ASN A 528 -5.23 -8.97 2.51
CA ASN A 528 -6.25 -9.00 1.47
C ASN A 528 -7.13 -7.74 1.40
N ASN A 529 -6.75 -6.68 2.14
CA ASN A 529 -7.49 -5.41 2.18
C ASN A 529 -8.96 -5.51 2.62
N SER A 530 -9.32 -6.52 3.43
CA SER A 530 -10.66 -6.64 4.00
C SER A 530 -10.78 -5.98 5.37
N ILE A 531 -12.02 -5.74 5.80
CA ILE A 531 -12.36 -5.45 7.20
C ILE A 531 -13.22 -6.60 7.71
N LEU A 532 -12.78 -7.23 8.80
CA LEU A 532 -13.53 -8.30 9.47
C LEU A 532 -14.27 -7.76 10.69
N ARG A 533 -15.47 -8.30 10.94
CA ARG A 533 -16.24 -8.15 12.18
C ARG A 533 -16.22 -9.46 12.94
N ILE A 534 -16.05 -9.38 14.26
CA ILE A 534 -16.14 -10.51 15.19
C ILE A 534 -17.06 -10.12 16.32
N ASP A 535 -18.04 -10.99 16.61
CA ASP A 535 -18.94 -10.89 17.74
C ASP A 535 -18.41 -11.86 18.82
N PRO A 536 -17.66 -11.39 19.85
CA PRO A 536 -16.90 -12.22 20.79
C PRO A 536 -17.71 -12.95 21.84
#